data_78d0f62975ba22c356088b9b50e0752d
#
_entry.id   78d0f62975ba22c356088b9b50e0752d
#
_cell.length_a   1.000
_cell.length_b   1.000
_cell.length_c   1.000
_cell.angle_alpha   90.00
_cell.angle_beta   90.00
_cell.angle_gamma   90.00
#
_symmetry.space_group_name_H-M   'P 1'
#
loop_
_entity.id
_entity.type
_entity.pdbx_description
1 polymer ?
#
loop_
_entity_poly.entity_id
_entity_poly.type
_entity_poly.pdbx_seq_one_letter_code
_entity_poly.pdbx_strand_id
1 'polypeptide(L)'
;MRFWLFFLSFGFCLFESCNEIEDCTLDPYGNYAVATFDVLNDEVQIIAFDSIILEGFGRLPGDQDTLIGLLLPLPVENTEAVFHYYTDSSLYSLAITYKVQPLIYALSCEDAIRFYDLDTSYHSFDSLVIVGSEVHFDYVPINFEIYL
;
A
#
# COMPACT_ATOMS: atom_id res chain seq x y z
N MET A 1 24.61 -9.76 58.92
CA MET A 1 23.77 -10.62 58.05
C MET A 1 22.57 -9.95 57.39
N ARG A 2 22.18 -8.72 57.76
CA ARG A 2 21.00 -8.02 57.20
C ARG A 2 21.27 -7.20 55.94
N PHE A 3 22.53 -6.88 55.67
CA PHE A 3 22.92 -6.08 54.49
C PHE A 3 23.02 -6.89 53.18
N TRP A 4 23.22 -8.16 53.22
CA TRP A 4 23.35 -9.02 52.06
C TRP A 4 22.04 -9.33 51.34
N LEU A 5 20.92 -9.27 52.07
CA LEU A 5 19.58 -9.49 51.50
C LEU A 5 19.10 -8.30 50.62
N PHE A 6 19.61 -7.09 50.92
CA PHE A 6 19.28 -5.91 50.09
C PHE A 6 19.96 -5.89 48.73
N PHE A 7 21.16 -6.43 48.64
CA PHE A 7 21.88 -6.53 47.36
C PHE A 7 21.31 -7.59 46.44
N LEU A 8 20.73 -8.65 46.93
CA LEU A 8 20.10 -9.70 46.16
C LEU A 8 18.73 -9.23 45.57
N SER A 9 18.02 -8.36 46.28
CA SER A 9 16.77 -7.81 45.81
C SER A 9 16.94 -6.75 44.73
N PHE A 10 18.04 -5.97 44.76
CA PHE A 10 18.33 -4.94 43.78
C PHE A 10 18.86 -5.50 42.44
N GLY A 11 19.50 -6.67 42.48
CA GLY A 11 19.99 -7.36 41.29
C GLY A 11 18.90 -7.96 40.42
N PHE A 12 17.70 -8.25 40.99
CA PHE A 12 16.63 -8.89 40.24
C PHE A 12 15.77 -7.92 39.42
N CYS A 13 15.81 -6.61 39.75
CA CYS A 13 15.06 -5.59 39.00
C CYS A 13 15.77 -5.11 37.73
N LEU A 14 17.00 -5.54 37.45
CA LEU A 14 17.74 -5.10 36.26
C LEU A 14 17.57 -6.04 35.05
N PHE A 15 16.84 -7.12 35.18
CA PHE A 15 16.59 -8.08 34.10
C PHE A 15 15.17 -8.04 33.54
N GLU A 16 14.32 -7.12 33.96
CA GLU A 16 13.15 -6.77 33.16
C GLU A 16 13.60 -5.85 32.01
N SER A 17 14.42 -6.39 31.13
CA SER A 17 14.49 -5.90 29.76
C SER A 17 13.07 -6.03 29.21
N CYS A 18 12.36 -4.91 29.09
CA CYS A 18 11.18 -4.86 28.25
C CYS A 18 11.60 -5.36 26.88
N ASN A 19 11.35 -6.63 26.59
CA ASN A 19 11.19 -7.07 25.23
C ASN A 19 9.91 -6.37 24.75
N GLU A 20 10.04 -5.17 24.19
CA GLU A 20 9.05 -4.67 23.24
C GLU A 20 9.00 -5.74 22.15
N ILE A 21 7.94 -6.54 22.19
CA ILE A 21 7.61 -7.41 21.06
C ILE A 21 7.27 -6.42 19.96
N GLU A 22 8.23 -6.14 19.08
CA GLU A 22 7.98 -5.39 17.88
C GLU A 22 6.89 -6.17 17.12
N ASP A 23 5.74 -5.54 16.97
CA ASP A 23 4.63 -6.11 16.23
C ASP A 23 5.00 -6.08 14.75
N CYS A 24 5.53 -7.19 14.25
CA CYS A 24 5.89 -7.39 12.85
C CYS A 24 4.68 -7.68 11.97
N THR A 25 3.45 -7.42 12.42
CA THR A 25 2.27 -7.50 11.56
C THR A 25 2.37 -6.39 10.51
N LEU A 26 2.92 -6.75 9.35
CA LEU A 26 2.94 -5.88 8.18
C LEU A 26 1.50 -5.51 7.82
N ASP A 27 1.24 -4.23 7.65
CA ASP A 27 -0.03 -3.75 7.16
C ASP A 27 -0.34 -4.43 5.81
N PRO A 28 -1.50 -5.07 5.65
CA PRO A 28 -1.89 -5.73 4.41
C PRO A 28 -1.90 -4.79 3.19
N TYR A 29 -1.85 -3.47 3.39
CA TYR A 29 -1.86 -2.47 2.33
C TYR A 29 -0.47 -2.05 1.84
N GLY A 30 0.61 -2.55 2.41
CA GLY A 30 1.98 -2.13 2.08
C GLY A 30 2.40 -2.31 0.61
N ASN A 31 1.65 -3.11 -0.16
CA ASN A 31 1.95 -3.39 -1.57
C ASN A 31 0.89 -2.83 -2.53
N TYR A 32 0.05 -1.90 -2.09
CA TYR A 32 -1.03 -1.36 -2.90
C TYR A 32 -0.93 0.16 -3.02
N ALA A 33 -0.96 0.67 -4.24
CA ALA A 33 -1.30 2.06 -4.48
C ALA A 33 -2.82 2.24 -4.43
N VAL A 34 -3.29 3.44 -4.13
CA VAL A 34 -4.72 3.76 -4.04
C VAL A 34 -5.10 4.75 -5.13
N ALA A 35 -6.09 4.37 -5.93
CA ALA A 35 -6.69 5.24 -6.92
C ALA A 35 -8.14 5.56 -6.55
N THR A 36 -8.52 6.82 -6.58
CA THR A 36 -9.91 7.27 -6.51
C THR A 36 -10.38 7.67 -7.89
N PHE A 37 -11.67 7.52 -8.14
CA PHE A 37 -12.30 7.88 -9.41
C PHE A 37 -13.33 8.96 -9.14
N ASP A 38 -13.17 10.09 -9.81
CA ASP A 38 -14.11 11.20 -9.78
C ASP A 38 -14.73 11.45 -11.15
N VAL A 39 -15.95 11.93 -11.14
CA VAL A 39 -16.60 12.46 -12.33
C VAL A 39 -16.59 13.99 -12.23
N LEU A 40 -16.22 14.66 -13.31
CA LEU A 40 -15.99 16.11 -13.41
C LEU A 40 -17.17 17.04 -12.96
N ASN A 41 -18.25 16.50 -12.34
CA ASN A 41 -19.44 17.25 -11.96
C ASN A 41 -19.89 17.03 -10.51
N ASP A 42 -19.03 17.20 -9.50
CA ASP A 42 -19.35 17.28 -8.06
C ASP A 42 -20.20 16.13 -7.44
N GLU A 43 -20.56 15.09 -8.18
CA GLU A 43 -21.20 13.92 -7.64
C GLU A 43 -20.20 12.76 -7.64
N VAL A 44 -19.81 12.31 -6.47
CA VAL A 44 -19.01 11.08 -6.30
C VAL A 44 -19.82 9.92 -6.93
N GLN A 45 -19.52 9.58 -8.16
CA GLN A 45 -20.09 8.41 -8.80
C GLN A 45 -19.21 7.20 -8.49
N ILE A 46 -19.80 6.20 -7.86
CA ILE A 46 -19.18 4.88 -7.74
C ILE A 46 -19.13 4.30 -9.13
N ILE A 47 -17.97 4.31 -9.76
CA ILE A 47 -17.79 3.69 -11.07
C ILE A 47 -17.59 2.19 -10.84
N ALA A 48 -18.54 1.40 -11.30
CA ALA A 48 -18.41 -0.04 -11.29
C ALA A 48 -17.63 -0.50 -12.53
N PHE A 49 -16.50 -1.13 -12.32
CA PHE A 49 -15.78 -1.84 -13.38
C PHE A 49 -16.21 -3.30 -13.41
N ASP A 50 -16.49 -3.83 -14.60
CA ASP A 50 -16.82 -5.25 -14.78
C ASP A 50 -15.64 -6.15 -14.45
N SER A 51 -14.44 -5.68 -14.77
CA SER A 51 -13.22 -6.33 -14.39
C SER A 51 -12.02 -5.39 -14.48
N ILE A 52 -11.03 -5.68 -13.64
CA ILE A 52 -9.72 -5.04 -13.67
C ILE A 52 -8.70 -6.13 -13.86
N ILE A 53 -7.84 -5.96 -14.86
CA ILE A 53 -6.77 -6.92 -15.17
C ILE A 53 -5.43 -6.22 -14.96
N LEU A 54 -4.58 -6.83 -14.15
CA LEU A 54 -3.15 -6.48 -14.07
C LEU A 54 -2.38 -7.34 -15.06
N GLU A 55 -1.68 -6.71 -15.99
CA GLU A 55 -0.93 -7.39 -17.04
C GLU A 55 0.14 -8.32 -16.44
N GLY A 56 0.19 -9.56 -16.94
CA GLY A 56 1.08 -10.59 -16.42
C GLY A 56 0.60 -11.32 -15.16
N PHE A 57 -0.39 -10.78 -14.42
CA PHE A 57 -0.92 -11.36 -13.17
C PHE A 57 -2.37 -11.82 -13.25
N GLY A 58 -3.14 -11.28 -14.18
CA GLY A 58 -4.52 -11.66 -14.43
C GLY A 58 -5.56 -10.73 -13.79
N ARG A 59 -6.78 -11.24 -13.62
CA ARG A 59 -7.92 -10.47 -13.12
C ARG A 59 -7.80 -10.23 -11.62
N LEU A 60 -7.96 -8.99 -11.19
CA LEU A 60 -8.04 -8.63 -9.78
C LEU A 60 -9.38 -9.07 -9.18
N PRO A 61 -9.43 -9.39 -7.88
CA PRO A 61 -10.69 -9.73 -7.20
C PRO A 61 -11.72 -8.60 -7.35
N GLY A 62 -12.98 -8.95 -7.65
CA GLY A 62 -14.05 -7.99 -7.88
C GLY A 62 -14.59 -7.26 -6.65
N ASP A 63 -14.15 -7.62 -5.44
CA ASP A 63 -14.67 -7.10 -4.17
C ASP A 63 -13.85 -5.91 -3.63
N GLN A 64 -13.19 -5.16 -4.51
CA GLN A 64 -12.35 -4.03 -4.11
C GLN A 64 -13.13 -2.71 -3.97
N ASP A 65 -14.43 -2.77 -3.70
CA ASP A 65 -15.25 -1.62 -3.31
C ASP A 65 -14.83 -1.12 -1.92
N THR A 66 -13.62 -0.56 -1.80
CA THR A 66 -13.26 0.16 -0.60
C THR A 66 -13.88 1.56 -0.67
N LEU A 67 -14.45 2.03 0.46
CA LEU A 67 -14.97 3.40 0.60
C LEU A 67 -13.92 4.49 0.32
N ILE A 68 -12.65 4.11 0.24
CA ILE A 68 -11.48 5.01 0.11
C ILE A 68 -11.00 5.07 -1.34
N GLY A 69 -11.27 4.03 -2.14
CA GLY A 69 -10.77 3.92 -3.50
C GLY A 69 -10.36 2.50 -3.87
N LEU A 70 -9.87 2.34 -5.07
CA LEU A 70 -9.43 1.07 -5.61
C LEU A 70 -7.99 0.77 -5.21
N LEU A 71 -7.75 -0.40 -4.65
CA LEU A 71 -6.41 -0.90 -4.33
C LEU A 71 -5.75 -1.50 -5.57
N LEU A 72 -4.62 -0.94 -5.96
CA LEU A 72 -3.83 -1.35 -7.12
C LEU A 72 -2.57 -2.08 -6.65
N PRO A 73 -2.51 -3.41 -6.74
CA PRO A 73 -1.33 -4.17 -6.32
C PRO A 73 -0.12 -3.85 -7.19
N LEU A 74 1.00 -3.55 -6.54
CA LEU A 74 2.27 -3.26 -7.20
C LEU A 74 3.19 -4.49 -7.12
N PRO A 75 3.50 -5.16 -8.23
CA PRO A 75 4.43 -6.28 -8.26
C PRO A 75 5.85 -5.87 -7.86
N VAL A 76 6.45 -6.64 -6.95
CA VAL A 76 7.79 -6.37 -6.40
C VAL A 76 8.90 -6.60 -7.44
N GLU A 77 8.69 -7.55 -8.35
CA GLU A 77 9.66 -7.94 -9.37
C GLU A 77 9.73 -6.94 -10.54
N ASN A 78 8.77 -6.02 -10.62
CA ASN A 78 8.64 -5.08 -11.72
C ASN A 78 8.91 -3.65 -11.25
N THR A 79 9.12 -2.76 -12.20
CA THR A 79 9.18 -1.31 -12.01
C THR A 79 8.03 -0.58 -12.71
N GLU A 80 7.12 -1.35 -13.30
CA GLU A 80 5.91 -0.88 -13.95
C GLU A 80 4.78 -1.89 -13.74
N ALA A 81 3.57 -1.38 -13.52
CA ALA A 81 2.33 -2.15 -13.45
C ALA A 81 1.31 -1.56 -14.41
N VAL A 82 0.76 -2.39 -15.31
CA VAL A 82 -0.23 -1.99 -16.30
C VAL A 82 -1.57 -2.58 -15.95
N PHE A 83 -2.55 -1.71 -15.75
CA PHE A 83 -3.93 -2.06 -15.39
C PHE A 83 -4.85 -1.79 -16.57
N HIS A 84 -5.76 -2.72 -16.82
CA HIS A 84 -6.83 -2.59 -17.80
C HIS A 84 -8.17 -2.66 -17.09
N TYR A 85 -8.97 -1.61 -17.23
CA TYR A 85 -10.27 -1.43 -16.60
C TYR A 85 -11.35 -1.62 -17.65
N TYR A 86 -12.18 -2.62 -17.49
CA TYR A 86 -13.27 -2.94 -18.40
C TYR A 86 -14.59 -2.47 -17.81
N THR A 87 -15.37 -1.76 -18.62
CA THR A 87 -16.78 -1.46 -18.39
C THR A 87 -17.60 -2.06 -19.53
N ASP A 88 -18.91 -2.08 -19.43
CA ASP A 88 -19.82 -2.57 -20.49
C ASP A 88 -19.52 -2.00 -21.89
N SER A 89 -19.01 -0.78 -21.96
CA SER A 89 -18.86 -0.05 -23.23
C SER A 89 -17.42 0.46 -23.51
N SER A 90 -16.53 0.41 -22.54
CA SER A 90 -15.23 1.06 -22.64
C SER A 90 -14.10 0.22 -22.02
N LEU A 91 -12.90 0.46 -22.52
CA LEU A 91 -11.66 -0.06 -21.97
C LEU A 91 -10.76 1.12 -21.63
N TYR A 92 -10.39 1.23 -20.36
CA TYR A 92 -9.40 2.19 -19.91
C TYR A 92 -8.10 1.46 -19.52
N SER A 93 -6.99 2.16 -19.60
CA SER A 93 -5.69 1.63 -19.23
C SER A 93 -4.91 2.63 -18.40
N LEU A 94 -4.14 2.11 -17.45
CA LEU A 94 -3.25 2.86 -16.57
C LEU A 94 -1.94 2.12 -16.43
N ALA A 95 -0.84 2.76 -16.77
CA ALA A 95 0.51 2.24 -16.53
C ALA A 95 1.18 3.10 -15.46
N ILE A 96 1.48 2.47 -14.32
CA ILE A 96 2.14 3.08 -13.16
C ILE A 96 3.59 2.62 -13.15
N THR A 97 4.51 3.58 -13.10
CA THR A 97 5.93 3.33 -12.86
C THR A 97 6.28 3.62 -11.40
N TYR A 98 7.21 2.88 -10.84
CA TYR A 98 7.63 3.00 -9.45
C TYR A 98 9.02 2.42 -9.22
N LYS A 99 9.60 2.75 -8.07
CA LYS A 99 10.82 2.13 -7.57
C LYS A 99 10.51 1.28 -6.35
N VAL A 100 11.26 0.21 -6.21
CA VAL A 100 11.13 -0.76 -5.10
C VAL A 100 12.40 -0.69 -4.25
N GLN A 101 12.24 -0.59 -2.94
CA GLN A 101 13.33 -0.61 -1.99
C GLN A 101 13.02 -1.55 -0.82
N PRO A 102 13.86 -2.54 -0.54
CA PRO A 102 13.73 -3.31 0.69
C PRO A 102 14.01 -2.41 1.89
N LEU A 103 13.17 -2.52 2.93
CA LEU A 103 13.35 -1.85 4.21
C LEU A 103 13.57 -2.93 5.27
N ILE A 104 14.63 -2.77 6.05
CA ILE A 104 14.84 -3.59 7.23
C ILE A 104 14.29 -2.79 8.42
N TYR A 105 13.10 -3.18 8.90
CA TYR A 105 12.46 -2.51 10.05
C TYR A 105 13.09 -2.91 11.37
N ALA A 106 13.34 -4.20 11.56
CA ALA A 106 14.02 -4.77 12.71
C ALA A 106 14.63 -6.11 12.35
N LEU A 107 15.66 -6.52 13.10
CA LEU A 107 16.36 -7.80 12.89
C LEU A 107 15.45 -9.04 13.09
N SER A 108 14.29 -8.87 13.70
CA SER A 108 13.32 -9.92 14.00
C SER A 108 12.11 -9.94 13.04
N CYS A 109 11.96 -8.94 12.18
CA CYS A 109 10.85 -8.84 11.24
C CYS A 109 11.28 -9.29 9.84
N GLU A 110 10.32 -9.79 9.06
CA GLU A 110 10.54 -9.99 7.63
C GLU A 110 10.82 -8.66 6.94
N ASP A 111 11.60 -8.68 5.85
CA ASP A 111 11.95 -7.49 5.10
C ASP A 111 10.67 -6.82 4.56
N ALA A 112 10.43 -5.60 4.99
CA ALA A 112 9.37 -4.78 4.42
C ALA A 112 9.82 -4.20 3.06
N ILE A 113 8.86 -3.92 2.19
CA ILE A 113 9.12 -3.37 0.87
C ILE A 113 8.47 -2.00 0.79
N ARG A 114 9.22 -1.00 0.35
CA ARG A 114 8.74 0.34 0.08
C ARG A 114 8.61 0.55 -1.42
N PHE A 115 7.47 1.08 -1.83
CA PHE A 115 7.25 1.59 -3.18
C PHE A 115 7.30 3.11 -3.15
N TYR A 116 8.09 3.72 -4.01
CA TYR A 116 8.29 5.16 -4.06
C TYR A 116 8.54 5.65 -5.49
N ASP A 117 8.56 6.97 -5.69
CA ASP A 117 8.63 7.60 -7.01
C ASP A 117 7.52 7.07 -7.95
N LEU A 118 6.29 6.93 -7.40
CA LEU A 118 5.14 6.57 -8.20
C LEU A 118 4.86 7.66 -9.23
N ASP A 119 4.76 7.25 -10.49
CA ASP A 119 4.45 8.12 -11.62
C ASP A 119 3.61 7.34 -12.63
N THR A 120 3.10 8.01 -13.65
CA THR A 120 2.35 7.38 -14.73
C THR A 120 3.10 7.53 -16.05
N SER A 121 3.34 6.40 -16.74
CA SER A 121 3.91 6.41 -18.08
C SER A 121 2.84 6.57 -19.16
N TYR A 122 1.62 6.11 -18.88
CA TYR A 122 0.48 6.16 -19.79
C TYR A 122 -0.85 6.04 -19.04
N HIS A 123 -1.86 6.76 -19.49
CA HIS A 123 -3.27 6.52 -19.14
C HIS A 123 -4.20 6.90 -20.29
N SER A 124 -5.41 6.29 -20.33
CA SER A 124 -6.45 6.59 -21.31
C SER A 124 -7.69 7.26 -20.69
N PHE A 125 -7.61 7.70 -19.46
CA PHE A 125 -8.62 8.49 -18.77
C PHE A 125 -8.59 9.95 -19.26
N ASP A 126 -9.64 10.72 -19.00
CA ASP A 126 -9.72 12.14 -19.37
C ASP A 126 -8.60 12.94 -18.68
N SER A 127 -8.41 12.73 -17.39
CA SER A 127 -7.26 13.26 -16.67
C SER A 127 -6.87 12.39 -15.47
N LEU A 128 -5.65 12.58 -14.97
CA LEU A 128 -5.12 11.90 -13.81
C LEU A 128 -4.22 12.87 -13.02
N VAL A 129 -4.37 12.86 -11.71
CA VAL A 129 -3.52 13.64 -10.79
C VAL A 129 -2.80 12.68 -9.84
N ILE A 130 -1.49 12.85 -9.73
CA ILE A 130 -0.68 12.13 -8.74
C ILE A 130 -0.72 12.95 -7.45
N VAL A 131 -1.37 12.41 -6.41
CA VAL A 131 -1.51 13.05 -5.09
C VAL A 131 -0.37 12.63 -4.17
N GLY A 132 0.01 11.34 -4.24
CA GLY A 132 1.08 10.77 -3.43
C GLY A 132 2.00 9.88 -4.25
N SER A 133 3.31 10.12 -4.17
CA SER A 133 4.32 9.37 -4.91
C SER A 133 4.93 8.20 -4.13
N GLU A 134 4.37 7.86 -2.96
CA GLU A 134 4.84 6.77 -2.11
C GLU A 134 3.67 5.95 -1.58
N VAL A 135 3.91 4.66 -1.38
CA VAL A 135 2.99 3.78 -0.64
C VAL A 135 3.44 3.75 0.82
N HIS A 136 2.51 4.04 1.74
CA HIS A 136 2.78 4.05 3.17
C HIS A 136 2.21 2.82 3.86
N PHE A 137 2.92 2.32 4.88
CA PHE A 137 2.49 1.17 5.67
C PHE A 137 1.50 1.54 6.77
N ASP A 138 1.59 2.76 7.31
CA ASP A 138 0.85 3.19 8.49
C ASP A 138 -0.55 3.74 8.17
N TYR A 139 -0.80 4.12 6.92
CA TYR A 139 -2.08 4.64 6.46
C TYR A 139 -2.22 4.44 4.95
N VAL A 140 -3.44 4.51 4.46
CA VAL A 140 -3.77 4.32 3.03
C VAL A 140 -3.95 5.71 2.39
N PRO A 141 -2.87 6.33 1.88
CA PRO A 141 -3.01 7.60 1.19
C PRO A 141 -3.61 7.38 -0.19
N ILE A 142 -4.34 8.36 -0.69
CA ILE A 142 -4.69 8.41 -2.10
C ILE A 142 -3.41 8.73 -2.88
N ASN A 143 -3.06 7.85 -3.84
CA ASN A 143 -1.91 8.06 -4.71
C ASN A 143 -2.33 8.70 -6.03
N PHE A 144 -3.49 8.31 -6.56
CA PHE A 144 -4.00 8.79 -7.85
C PHE A 144 -5.45 9.23 -7.73
N GLU A 145 -5.76 10.41 -8.27
CA GLU A 145 -7.12 10.87 -8.56
C GLU A 145 -7.34 10.79 -10.06
N ILE A 146 -8.33 10.02 -10.48
CA ILE A 146 -8.62 9.68 -11.88
C ILE A 146 -9.97 10.28 -12.25
N TYR A 147 -10.01 10.99 -13.37
CA TYR A 147 -11.21 11.65 -13.89
C TYR A 147 -11.64 11.00 -15.21
N LEU A 148 -12.96 10.69 -15.30
CA LEU A 148 -13.64 10.04 -16.42
C LEU A 148 -14.65 10.97 -17.06
#